data_734d7b6c11c2513ca9678fbf1237d5e9
#
_entry.id   734d7b6c11c2513ca9678fbf1237d5e9
#
_cell.length_a   1.000
_cell.length_b   1.000
_cell.length_c   1.000
_cell.angle_alpha   90.00
_cell.angle_beta   90.00
_cell.angle_gamma   90.00
#
_symmetry.space_group_name_H-M   'P 1'
#
loop_
_entity.id
_entity.type
_entity.pdbx_description
1 polymer ?
#
loop_
_entity_poly.entity_id
_entity_poly.type
_entity_poly.pdbx_seq_one_letter_code
_entity_poly.pdbx_strand_id
1 'polypeptide(L)'
;IALAEQIGNVDKDLVVAGALLHDIGKLREISSQIGFPYTNEGRLLGHIAMSIIIVQEAAAKLKLPAARLEQLQHILLSHHGDNEKGSPVECATKEAFIVHYADEIDAIMNQFETYDDKNPWEYNKMMQRYLLHDK
;
A
#
# COMPACT_ATOMS: atom_id res chain seq x y z
N ILE A 1 0.81 -12.25 -5.99
CA ILE A 1 0.92 -13.73 -5.92
C ILE A 1 2.09 -14.20 -6.79
N ALA A 2 2.15 -13.89 -8.07
CA ALA A 2 3.22 -14.33 -8.98
C ALA A 2 4.63 -14.05 -8.45
N LEU A 3 4.89 -12.86 -7.91
CA LEU A 3 6.16 -12.48 -7.30
C LEU A 3 6.51 -13.37 -6.09
N ALA A 4 5.54 -13.63 -5.22
CA ALA A 4 5.72 -14.50 -4.06
C ALA A 4 6.01 -15.96 -4.47
N GLU A 5 5.46 -16.42 -5.60
CA GLU A 5 5.73 -17.74 -6.17
C GLU A 5 7.15 -17.87 -6.71
N GLN A 6 7.65 -16.83 -7.35
CA GLN A 6 9.01 -16.79 -7.91
C GLN A 6 10.08 -16.73 -6.83
N ILE A 7 9.88 -15.95 -5.78
CA ILE A 7 10.84 -15.79 -4.68
C ILE A 7 10.95 -17.07 -3.84
N GLY A 8 9.83 -17.77 -3.63
CA GLY A 8 9.79 -18.99 -2.82
C GLY A 8 10.03 -18.75 -1.33
N ASN A 9 9.67 -19.74 -0.50
CA ASN A 9 9.80 -19.66 0.96
C ASN A 9 9.23 -18.36 1.58
N VAL A 10 7.98 -18.06 1.18
CA VAL A 10 7.20 -16.87 1.54
C VAL A 10 5.80 -17.34 1.98
N ASP A 11 5.26 -16.73 2.99
CA ASP A 11 3.87 -16.94 3.41
C ASP A 11 2.92 -16.22 2.43
N LYS A 12 2.39 -16.98 1.48
CA LYS A 12 1.50 -16.44 0.43
C LYS A 12 0.21 -15.86 0.99
N ASP A 13 -0.35 -16.48 2.03
CA ASP A 13 -1.59 -16.02 2.64
C ASP A 13 -1.38 -14.66 3.32
N LEU A 14 -0.21 -14.48 3.95
CA LEU A 14 0.17 -13.22 4.56
C LEU A 14 0.41 -12.13 3.51
N VAL A 15 1.06 -12.44 2.38
CA VAL A 15 1.22 -11.51 1.25
C VAL A 15 -0.13 -11.08 0.69
N VAL A 16 -1.05 -12.04 0.48
CA VAL A 16 -2.41 -11.74 -0.04
C VAL A 16 -3.17 -10.87 0.95
N ALA A 17 -3.15 -11.21 2.25
CA ALA A 17 -3.81 -10.42 3.27
C ALA A 17 -3.22 -9.01 3.35
N GLY A 18 -1.89 -8.89 3.34
CA GLY A 18 -1.20 -7.61 3.31
C GLY A 18 -1.57 -6.77 2.10
N ALA A 19 -1.51 -7.34 0.90
CA ALA A 19 -1.86 -6.63 -0.34
C ALA A 19 -3.33 -6.16 -0.37
N LEU A 20 -4.27 -6.94 0.19
CA LEU A 20 -5.68 -6.55 0.25
C LEU A 20 -5.97 -5.49 1.32
N LEU A 21 -5.18 -5.44 2.40
CA LEU A 21 -5.49 -4.67 3.59
C LEU A 21 -4.56 -3.48 3.83
N HIS A 22 -3.45 -3.33 3.06
CA HIS A 22 -2.47 -2.26 3.33
C HIS A 22 -3.12 -0.88 3.41
N ASP A 23 -4.10 -0.63 2.57
CA ASP A 23 -4.81 0.64 2.42
C ASP A 23 -6.23 0.65 2.99
N ILE A 24 -6.64 -0.36 3.77
CA ILE A 24 -8.02 -0.48 4.29
C ILE A 24 -8.44 0.75 5.12
N GLY A 25 -7.48 1.44 5.73
CA GLY A 25 -7.70 2.66 6.50
C GLY A 25 -8.24 3.82 5.66
N LYS A 26 -8.01 3.84 4.35
CA LYS A 26 -8.56 4.85 3.42
C LYS A 26 -10.08 4.89 3.42
N LEU A 27 -10.75 3.78 3.79
CA LEU A 27 -12.20 3.75 3.96
C LEU A 27 -12.72 4.66 5.11
N ARG A 28 -11.86 5.00 6.07
CA ARG A 28 -12.18 5.96 7.15
C ARG A 28 -11.48 7.29 6.96
N GLU A 29 -10.34 7.29 6.26
CA GLU A 29 -9.56 8.50 5.99
C GLU A 29 -10.30 9.45 5.05
N ILE A 30 -10.96 8.90 4.03
CA ILE A 30 -11.62 9.64 2.97
C ILE A 30 -13.14 9.44 3.07
N SER A 31 -13.88 10.55 3.02
CA SER A 31 -15.34 10.52 2.99
C SER A 31 -15.86 10.07 1.62
N SER A 32 -16.98 9.35 1.59
CA SER A 32 -17.70 8.99 0.35
C SER A 32 -18.49 10.14 -0.28
N GLN A 33 -18.40 11.36 0.25
CA GLN A 33 -19.05 12.54 -0.31
C GLN A 33 -18.41 12.95 -1.65
N ILE A 34 -19.16 13.71 -2.47
CA ILE A 34 -18.65 14.25 -3.73
C ILE A 34 -17.36 15.06 -3.47
N GLY A 35 -16.30 14.74 -4.23
CA GLY A 35 -14.98 15.34 -4.04
C GLY A 35 -14.07 14.58 -3.07
N PHE A 36 -14.55 13.50 -2.45
CA PHE A 36 -13.77 12.62 -1.57
C PHE A 36 -12.93 13.37 -0.52
N PRO A 37 -13.53 14.29 0.28
CA PRO A 37 -12.76 15.07 1.24
C PRO A 37 -12.24 14.17 2.36
N TYR A 38 -11.08 14.54 2.90
CA TYR A 38 -10.56 13.91 4.10
C TYR A 38 -11.51 14.11 5.29
N THR A 39 -11.70 13.05 6.08
CA THR A 39 -12.37 13.15 7.37
C THR A 39 -11.48 13.85 8.40
N ASN A 40 -12.04 14.32 9.53
CA ASN A 40 -11.22 14.84 10.62
C ASN A 40 -10.28 13.76 11.19
N GLU A 41 -10.78 12.54 11.35
CA GLU A 41 -10.00 11.40 11.81
C GLU A 41 -8.88 11.08 10.82
N GLY A 42 -9.17 11.13 9.49
CA GLY A 42 -8.20 10.93 8.43
C GLY A 42 -7.04 11.93 8.47
N ARG A 43 -7.36 13.21 8.71
CA ARG A 43 -6.31 14.25 8.82
C ARG A 43 -5.46 14.13 10.08
N LEU A 44 -6.00 13.59 11.17
CA LEU A 44 -5.29 13.48 12.44
C LEU A 44 -4.47 12.19 12.56
N LEU A 45 -4.96 11.07 12.03
CA LEU A 45 -4.37 9.75 12.22
C LEU A 45 -3.71 9.18 10.95
N GLY A 46 -4.25 9.50 9.77
CA GLY A 46 -3.83 8.92 8.50
C GLY A 46 -4.26 7.45 8.34
N HIS A 47 -4.28 6.98 7.09
CA HIS A 47 -4.79 5.64 6.74
C HIS A 47 -3.97 4.49 7.37
N ILE A 48 -2.67 4.64 7.54
CA ILE A 48 -1.83 3.57 8.11
C ILE A 48 -2.27 3.24 9.54
N ALA A 49 -2.39 4.26 10.41
CA ALA A 49 -2.85 4.05 11.78
C ALA A 49 -4.27 3.48 11.83
N MET A 50 -5.16 3.98 10.97
CA MET A 50 -6.53 3.47 10.85
C MET A 50 -6.56 2.01 10.36
N SER A 51 -5.69 1.62 9.42
CA SER A 51 -5.56 0.23 8.97
C SER A 51 -5.21 -0.69 10.14
N ILE A 52 -4.27 -0.27 11.00
CA ILE A 52 -3.91 -1.03 12.20
C ILE A 52 -5.10 -1.20 13.14
N ILE A 53 -5.87 -0.15 13.40
CA ILE A 53 -7.05 -0.21 14.27
C ILE A 53 -8.10 -1.19 13.70
N ILE A 54 -8.42 -1.07 12.41
CA ILE A 54 -9.41 -1.92 11.74
C ILE A 54 -8.98 -3.40 11.80
N VAL A 55 -7.71 -3.68 11.48
CA VAL A 55 -7.18 -5.05 11.46
C VAL A 55 -7.09 -5.62 12.87
N GLN A 56 -6.72 -4.83 13.88
CA GLN A 56 -6.71 -5.23 15.29
C GLN A 56 -8.10 -5.65 15.76
N GLU A 57 -9.13 -4.85 15.45
CA GLU A 57 -10.52 -5.14 15.81
C GLU A 57 -11.03 -6.42 15.12
N ALA A 58 -10.71 -6.61 13.85
CA ALA A 58 -11.08 -7.80 13.10
C ALA A 58 -10.38 -9.07 13.63
N ALA A 59 -9.07 -8.96 13.89
CA ALA A 59 -8.25 -10.05 14.41
C ALA A 59 -8.76 -10.55 15.77
N ALA A 60 -9.18 -9.64 16.66
CA ALA A 60 -9.76 -10.00 17.94
C ALA A 60 -11.06 -10.80 17.79
N LYS A 61 -11.94 -10.42 16.87
CA LYS A 61 -13.19 -11.13 16.56
C LYS A 61 -12.94 -12.51 15.95
N LEU A 62 -11.93 -12.62 15.09
CA LEU A 62 -11.53 -13.84 14.40
C LEU A 62 -10.61 -14.74 15.25
N LYS A 63 -10.18 -14.28 16.43
CA LYS A 63 -9.21 -14.97 17.28
C LYS A 63 -7.91 -15.30 16.52
N LEU A 64 -7.44 -14.36 15.69
CA LEU A 64 -6.19 -14.52 14.96
C LEU A 64 -5.01 -14.68 15.94
N PRO A 65 -4.10 -15.65 15.74
CA PRO A 65 -2.91 -15.79 16.58
C PRO A 65 -2.07 -14.50 16.61
N ALA A 66 -1.58 -14.13 17.80
CA ALA A 66 -0.86 -12.87 17.99
C ALA A 66 0.34 -12.70 17.03
N ALA A 67 1.12 -13.76 16.82
CA ALA A 67 2.26 -13.72 15.89
C ALA A 67 1.84 -13.45 14.44
N ARG A 68 0.66 -13.96 14.00
CA ARG A 68 0.11 -13.68 12.67
C ARG A 68 -0.36 -12.24 12.55
N LEU A 69 -1.00 -11.72 13.58
CA LEU A 69 -1.43 -10.33 13.63
C LEU A 69 -0.22 -9.38 13.57
N GLU A 70 0.83 -9.66 14.34
CA GLU A 70 2.06 -8.86 14.35
C GLU A 70 2.73 -8.80 12.97
N GLN A 71 2.83 -9.93 12.27
CA GLN A 71 3.36 -9.99 10.91
C GLN A 71 2.50 -9.19 9.91
N LEU A 72 1.18 -9.30 9.99
CA LEU A 72 0.28 -8.53 9.14
C LEU A 72 0.38 -7.03 9.43
N GLN A 73 0.38 -6.66 10.71
CA GLN A 73 0.56 -5.25 11.11
C GLN A 73 1.89 -4.68 10.64
N HIS A 74 2.98 -5.48 10.66
CA HIS A 74 4.27 -5.06 10.13
C HIS A 74 4.16 -4.71 8.63
N ILE A 75 3.48 -5.51 7.82
CA ILE A 75 3.25 -5.21 6.40
C ILE A 75 2.51 -3.87 6.25
N LEU A 76 1.43 -3.67 7.02
CA LEU A 76 0.63 -2.45 6.96
C LEU A 76 1.42 -1.20 7.37
N LEU A 77 2.30 -1.33 8.39
CA LEU A 77 3.12 -0.23 8.88
C LEU A 77 4.28 0.14 7.94
N SER A 78 4.73 -0.80 7.12
CA SER A 78 5.93 -0.65 6.29
C SER A 78 5.66 -0.57 4.78
N HIS A 79 4.39 -0.61 4.34
CA HIS A 79 4.07 -0.75 2.92
C HIS A 79 4.54 0.42 2.05
N HIS A 80 4.73 1.63 2.57
CA HIS A 80 5.38 2.73 1.82
C HIS A 80 6.91 2.57 1.68
N GLY A 81 7.52 1.59 2.36
CA GLY A 81 8.93 1.20 2.25
C GLY A 81 9.82 1.83 3.30
N ASP A 82 10.00 3.13 3.28
CA ASP A 82 10.85 3.87 4.19
C ASP A 82 10.13 5.03 4.91
N ASN A 83 10.79 5.56 5.94
CA ASN A 83 10.23 6.63 6.76
C ASN A 83 10.05 7.94 5.98
N GLU A 84 10.88 8.21 4.98
CA GLU A 84 10.77 9.43 4.16
C GLU A 84 9.51 9.41 3.29
N LYS A 85 9.04 8.20 2.91
CA LYS A 85 7.78 7.99 2.20
C LYS A 85 6.56 7.88 3.13
N GLY A 86 6.76 7.98 4.44
CA GLY A 86 5.69 8.01 5.44
C GLY A 86 5.40 6.68 6.14
N SER A 87 6.21 5.63 5.92
CA SER A 87 6.11 4.41 6.72
C SER A 87 6.57 4.66 8.16
N PRO A 88 5.78 4.26 9.17
CA PRO A 88 6.22 4.31 10.57
C PRO A 88 7.42 3.42 10.89
N VAL A 89 7.58 2.33 10.14
CA VAL A 89 8.72 1.40 10.20
C VAL A 89 9.12 0.97 8.80
N GLU A 90 10.36 0.54 8.63
CA GLU A 90 10.87 0.02 7.37
C GLU A 90 10.54 -1.47 7.19
N CYS A 91 10.51 -1.94 5.93
CA CYS A 91 10.27 -3.36 5.64
C CYS A 91 11.36 -4.25 6.25
N ALA A 92 10.96 -5.27 7.01
CA ALA A 92 11.88 -6.21 7.66
C ALA A 92 11.58 -7.68 7.34
N THR A 93 10.50 -7.99 6.60
CA THR A 93 10.14 -9.36 6.20
C THR A 93 10.01 -9.46 4.68
N LYS A 94 10.17 -10.67 4.14
CA LYS A 94 9.99 -10.93 2.70
C LYS A 94 8.59 -10.52 2.22
N GLU A 95 7.59 -10.82 3.01
CA GLU A 95 6.19 -10.51 2.73
C GLU A 95 5.97 -9.00 2.66
N ALA A 96 6.56 -8.23 3.60
CA ALA A 96 6.48 -6.77 3.59
C ALA A 96 7.16 -6.17 2.35
N PHE A 97 8.36 -6.62 2.00
CA PHE A 97 9.03 -6.19 0.78
C PHE A 97 8.23 -6.52 -0.49
N ILE A 98 7.60 -7.70 -0.55
CA ILE A 98 6.79 -8.08 -1.71
C ILE A 98 5.57 -7.17 -1.85
N VAL A 99 4.88 -6.86 -0.75
CA VAL A 99 3.71 -5.98 -0.79
C VAL A 99 4.13 -4.56 -1.16
N HIS A 100 5.18 -4.03 -0.51
CA HIS A 100 5.71 -2.70 -0.81
C HIS A 100 6.07 -2.53 -2.29
N TYR A 101 6.90 -3.42 -2.85
CA TYR A 101 7.30 -3.30 -4.25
C TYR A 101 6.16 -3.57 -5.23
N ALA A 102 5.19 -4.42 -4.88
CA ALA A 102 4.02 -4.61 -5.72
C ALA A 102 3.17 -3.34 -5.81
N ASP A 103 2.95 -2.66 -4.69
CA ASP A 103 2.25 -1.39 -4.62
C ASP A 103 3.01 -0.26 -5.34
N GLU A 104 4.33 -0.17 -5.12
CA GLU A 104 5.17 0.82 -5.80
C GLU A 104 5.20 0.62 -7.32
N ILE A 105 5.28 -0.63 -7.80
CA ILE A 105 5.19 -0.93 -9.23
C ILE A 105 3.83 -0.51 -9.80
N ASP A 106 2.73 -0.81 -9.11
CA ASP A 106 1.38 -0.42 -9.53
C ASP A 106 1.26 1.11 -9.62
N ALA A 107 1.70 1.81 -8.59
CA ALA A 107 1.72 3.28 -8.56
C ALA A 107 2.55 3.88 -9.70
N ILE A 108 3.71 3.29 -10.02
CA ILE A 108 4.56 3.70 -11.14
C ILE A 108 3.86 3.43 -12.47
N MET A 109 3.29 2.24 -12.66
CA MET A 109 2.62 1.87 -13.91
C MET A 109 1.41 2.77 -14.19
N ASN A 110 0.65 3.14 -13.17
CA ASN A 110 -0.45 4.09 -13.30
C ASN A 110 -0.03 5.47 -13.83
N GLN A 111 1.25 5.86 -13.70
CA GLN A 111 1.74 7.12 -14.29
C GLN A 111 1.80 7.06 -15.83
N PHE A 112 1.84 5.87 -16.41
CA PHE A 112 1.85 5.67 -17.85
C PHE A 112 0.44 5.61 -18.46
N GLU A 113 -0.61 5.45 -17.63
CA GLU A 113 -1.99 5.37 -18.12
C GLU A 113 -2.62 6.76 -18.43
N THR A 114 -2.12 7.83 -17.82
CA THR A 114 -2.60 9.20 -18.00
C THR A 114 -1.79 9.92 -19.08
N TYR A 115 -2.00 9.57 -20.34
CA TYR A 115 -1.20 10.05 -21.46
C TYR A 115 -1.98 10.97 -22.42
N ASP A 116 -1.34 12.06 -22.88
CA ASP A 116 -1.81 12.89 -24.00
C ASP A 116 -1.13 12.45 -25.31
N ASP A 117 -1.89 11.94 -26.26
CA ASP A 117 -1.44 11.38 -27.57
C ASP A 117 -0.57 12.30 -28.45
N LYS A 118 -0.32 13.53 -28.02
CA LYS A 118 0.39 14.56 -28.83
C LYS A 118 1.91 14.52 -28.71
N ASN A 119 2.44 14.00 -27.60
CA ASN A 119 3.88 13.94 -27.35
C ASN A 119 4.23 12.62 -26.68
N PRO A 120 5.07 11.76 -27.25
CA PRO A 120 5.47 10.50 -26.64
C PRO A 120 6.31 10.68 -25.36
N TRP A 121 6.90 11.86 -25.15
CA TRP A 121 7.65 12.18 -23.95
C TRP A 121 6.89 13.19 -23.09
N GLU A 122 6.53 12.81 -21.86
CA GLU A 122 5.92 13.69 -20.87
C GLU A 122 6.76 13.77 -19.59
N TYR A 123 6.89 15.00 -19.04
CA TYR A 123 7.57 15.19 -17.77
C TYR A 123 6.63 14.86 -16.60
N ASN A 124 6.91 13.74 -15.91
CA ASN A 124 6.17 13.35 -14.73
C ASN A 124 6.73 14.09 -13.48
N LYS A 125 5.89 14.92 -12.87
CA LYS A 125 6.28 15.74 -11.71
C LYS A 125 6.52 14.91 -10.45
N MET A 126 5.77 13.82 -10.28
CA MET A 126 5.90 12.92 -9.12
C MET A 126 7.23 12.18 -9.15
N MET A 127 7.60 11.67 -10.32
CA MET A 127 8.83 10.92 -10.52
C MET A 127 10.04 11.81 -10.87
N GLN A 128 9.85 13.12 -11.08
CA GLN A 128 10.86 14.11 -11.45
C GLN A 128 11.71 13.71 -12.67
N ARG A 129 11.07 13.08 -13.68
CA ARG A 129 11.71 12.62 -14.91
C ARG A 129 10.75 12.59 -16.08
N TYR A 130 11.34 12.53 -17.29
CA TYR A 130 10.55 12.28 -18.49
C TYR A 130 10.22 10.80 -18.61
N LEU A 131 8.96 10.49 -18.93
CA LEU A 131 8.50 9.14 -19.24
C LEU A 131 8.23 9.06 -20.74
N LEU A 132 8.59 7.92 -21.35
CA LEU A 132 8.25 7.59 -22.73
C LEU A 132 6.98 6.75 -22.73
N HIS A 133 5.94 7.27 -23.36
CA HIS A 133 4.69 6.57 -23.57
C HIS A 133 4.70 5.93 -24.95
N ASP A 134 5.00 4.63 -25.03
CA ASP A 134 4.90 3.85 -26.26
C ASP A 134 3.45 3.39 -26.47
N LYS A 135 3.00 3.38 -27.76
CA LYS A 135 1.68 2.89 -28.16
C LYS A 135 1.64 1.38 -28.20
#